data_94c392f58f7feae572561a760d2a7a96
#
_entry.id   94c392f58f7feae572561a760d2a7a96
#
_cell.length_a   1.000
_cell.length_b   1.000
_cell.length_c   1.000
_cell.angle_alpha   90.00
_cell.angle_beta   90.00
_cell.angle_gamma   90.00
#
_symmetry.space_group_name_H-M   'P 1'
#
loop_
_entity.id
_entity.type
_entity.pdbx_description
1 polymer ?
#
loop_
_entity_poly.entity_id
_entity_poly.type
_entity_poly.pdbx_seq_one_letter_code
_entity_poly.pdbx_strand_id
1 'polypeptide(L)'
;MENDLKRFLDAKKREPRLLGDIERHLMRRPLGDRSTTVLHPSEIIKNDFCYKYSYYLMTGGVSKKEKPNLRLQSIFDEGHAIHHKWQNWFHEMGNLYGRFECKHCHTSVTGTSPTVCEGCGDTRMEYKEVTLVDDKLRIAGHTDGWIKGIGNDCLIEIKSVGAGTFRYEAPELLLDNDGDIFKAFNSIKRPFRSHLLQGQMYLELGKRMFGDEAPNEIVFLYELKADQSYKEFTVKADYEIVDRIFFKAEKVIKAVEAEVMPECNLNPEEGCKSCNLIP
;
A
#
# COMPACT_ATOMS: atom_id res chain seq x y z
N MET A 1 -10.07 41.21 34.26
CA MET A 1 -10.58 40.12 33.36
C MET A 1 -9.66 39.85 32.17
N GLU A 2 -9.26 40.87 31.40
CA GLU A 2 -8.37 40.64 30.22
C GLU A 2 -6.95 40.15 30.61
N ASN A 3 -6.40 40.66 31.72
CA ASN A 3 -5.13 40.20 32.27
C ASN A 3 -5.17 38.77 32.86
N ASP A 4 -6.31 38.33 33.36
CA ASP A 4 -6.47 37.00 33.94
C ASP A 4 -6.61 35.94 32.86
N LEU A 5 -7.29 36.27 31.76
CA LEU A 5 -7.39 35.39 30.59
C LEU A 5 -6.02 35.24 29.91
N LYS A 6 -5.27 36.33 29.79
CA LYS A 6 -3.91 36.30 29.22
C LYS A 6 -2.96 35.46 30.09
N ARG A 7 -2.99 35.67 31.42
CA ARG A 7 -2.25 34.83 32.39
C ARG A 7 -2.65 33.36 32.32
N PHE A 8 -3.93 33.06 32.17
CA PHE A 8 -4.45 31.72 32.02
C PHE A 8 -3.99 31.09 30.70
N LEU A 9 -3.98 31.83 29.60
CA LEU A 9 -3.51 31.38 28.29
C LEU A 9 -1.97 31.21 28.26
N ASP A 10 -1.23 32.13 28.88
CA ASP A 10 0.24 32.06 29.00
C ASP A 10 0.70 30.93 29.95
N ALA A 11 -0.04 30.68 31.03
CA ALA A 11 0.23 29.55 31.93
C ALA A 11 -0.03 28.18 31.30
N LYS A 12 -0.73 28.13 30.16
CA LYS A 12 -1.05 26.90 29.41
C LYS A 12 -0.13 26.64 28.21
N LYS A 13 0.93 27.37 28.00
CA LYS A 13 2.08 26.94 27.18
C LYS A 13 2.84 25.79 27.87
N ARG A 14 2.10 24.77 28.30
CA ARG A 14 2.71 23.57 28.85
C ARG A 14 3.17 22.68 27.69
N GLU A 15 4.32 22.07 27.87
CA GLU A 15 4.75 20.99 26.96
C GLU A 15 3.64 19.95 26.79
N PRO A 16 3.46 19.39 25.59
CA PRO A 16 2.42 18.41 25.34
C PRO A 16 2.59 17.20 26.26
N ARG A 17 1.64 16.99 27.18
CA ARG A 17 1.75 15.93 28.19
C ARG A 17 1.64 14.54 27.61
N LEU A 18 0.78 14.31 26.62
CA LEU A 18 0.48 12.98 26.08
C LEU A 18 1.29 12.65 24.82
N LEU A 19 1.61 13.64 23.99
CA LEU A 19 2.25 13.40 22.69
C LEU A 19 3.62 12.75 22.84
N GLY A 20 4.43 13.19 23.80
CA GLY A 20 5.75 12.59 24.06
C GLY A 20 5.68 11.14 24.54
N ASP A 21 4.64 10.78 25.31
CA ASP A 21 4.44 9.40 25.76
C ASP A 21 3.98 8.50 24.61
N ILE A 22 3.09 9.00 23.76
CA ILE A 22 2.63 8.29 22.55
C ILE A 22 3.82 8.06 21.62
N GLU A 23 4.63 9.08 21.37
CA GLU A 23 5.79 8.96 20.49
C GLU A 23 6.81 7.95 21.03
N ARG A 24 7.13 7.98 22.31
CA ARG A 24 7.99 6.97 22.96
C ARG A 24 7.41 5.57 22.85
N HIS A 25 6.09 5.41 23.00
CA HIS A 25 5.41 4.12 22.81
C HIS A 25 5.55 3.61 21.38
N LEU A 26 5.29 4.45 20.38
CA LEU A 26 5.41 4.09 18.95
C LEU A 26 6.85 3.72 18.57
N MET A 27 7.84 4.46 19.08
CA MET A 27 9.26 4.17 18.85
C MET A 27 9.70 2.81 19.42
N ARG A 28 9.00 2.28 20.44
CA ARG A 28 9.27 0.94 21.01
C ARG A 28 8.62 -0.19 20.23
N ARG A 29 7.58 0.08 19.42
CA ARG A 29 6.96 -0.95 18.59
C ARG A 29 8.00 -1.56 17.65
N PRO A 30 7.99 -2.88 17.40
CA PRO A 30 8.82 -3.45 16.35
C PRO A 30 8.46 -2.81 15.01
N LEU A 31 9.41 -2.71 14.09
CA LEU A 31 9.11 -2.41 12.70
C LEU A 31 8.22 -3.54 12.16
N GLY A 32 7.23 -3.18 11.36
CA GLY A 32 6.37 -4.18 10.71
C GLY A 32 7.22 -5.20 9.94
N ASP A 33 6.87 -6.46 10.08
CA ASP A 33 7.61 -7.59 9.50
C ASP A 33 7.25 -7.75 8.01
N ARG A 34 7.80 -6.86 7.19
CA ARG A 34 7.67 -6.99 5.74
C ARG A 34 8.77 -7.92 5.25
N SER A 35 8.38 -9.03 4.62
CA SER A 35 9.33 -9.98 4.08
C SER A 35 10.34 -9.31 3.14
N THR A 36 11.61 -9.56 3.37
CA THR A 36 12.70 -9.10 2.51
C THR A 36 13.15 -10.17 1.51
N THR A 37 12.60 -11.38 1.60
CA THR A 37 12.94 -12.51 0.72
C THR A 37 12.13 -12.52 -0.58
N VAL A 38 11.16 -11.62 -0.69
CA VAL A 38 10.33 -11.41 -1.88
C VAL A 38 10.38 -9.96 -2.35
N LEU A 39 10.13 -9.76 -3.62
CA LEU A 39 9.98 -8.44 -4.24
C LEU A 39 8.52 -8.01 -4.16
N HIS A 40 8.28 -6.76 -3.80
CA HIS A 40 6.93 -6.23 -3.67
C HIS A 40 6.54 -5.36 -4.88
N PRO A 41 5.34 -5.50 -5.45
CA PRO A 41 4.88 -4.70 -6.58
C PRO A 41 5.09 -3.19 -6.37
N SER A 42 4.73 -2.65 -5.21
CA SER A 42 4.89 -1.24 -4.87
C SER A 42 6.35 -0.74 -4.83
N GLU A 43 7.33 -1.65 -4.82
CA GLU A 43 8.76 -1.30 -4.87
C GLU A 43 9.32 -1.43 -6.27
N ILE A 44 9.01 -2.52 -6.99
CA ILE A 44 9.54 -2.80 -8.33
C ILE A 44 9.12 -1.72 -9.34
N ILE A 45 7.90 -1.19 -9.20
CA ILE A 45 7.36 -0.14 -10.09
C ILE A 45 8.10 1.19 -10.00
N LYS A 46 8.85 1.44 -8.94
CA LYS A 46 9.55 2.71 -8.73
C LYS A 46 10.61 2.95 -9.80
N ASN A 47 10.78 4.22 -10.16
CA ASN A 47 11.83 4.62 -11.09
C ASN A 47 13.23 4.42 -10.47
N ASP A 48 13.34 4.59 -9.15
CA ASP A 48 14.57 4.43 -8.36
C ASP A 48 14.72 3.03 -7.76
N PHE A 49 14.06 2.01 -8.35
CA PHE A 49 14.23 0.61 -7.95
C PHE A 49 15.68 0.16 -8.19
N CYS A 50 16.39 -0.14 -7.12
CA CYS A 50 17.82 -0.49 -7.16
C CYS A 50 18.02 -2.01 -7.08
N TYR A 51 18.62 -2.61 -8.11
CA TYR A 51 18.90 -4.05 -8.16
C TYR A 51 19.87 -4.49 -7.07
N LYS A 52 20.93 -3.71 -6.83
CA LYS A 52 21.92 -3.98 -5.78
C LYS A 52 21.31 -4.02 -4.39
N TYR A 53 20.46 -3.05 -4.06
CA TYR A 53 19.79 -2.99 -2.75
C TYR A 53 18.76 -4.11 -2.60
N SER A 54 18.00 -4.42 -3.64
CA SER A 54 17.04 -5.52 -3.63
C SER A 54 17.74 -6.88 -3.46
N TYR A 55 18.85 -7.11 -4.18
CA TYR A 55 19.71 -8.28 -3.97
C TYR A 55 20.18 -8.39 -2.51
N TYR A 56 20.76 -7.30 -1.97
CA TYR A 56 21.24 -7.25 -0.60
C TYR A 56 20.16 -7.65 0.41
N LEU A 57 18.94 -7.11 0.27
CA LEU A 57 17.84 -7.48 1.16
C LEU A 57 17.43 -8.94 1.02
N MET A 58 17.30 -9.44 -0.22
CA MET A 58 16.88 -10.81 -0.51
C MET A 58 17.89 -11.86 -0.06
N THR A 59 19.16 -11.49 0.10
CA THR A 59 20.24 -12.37 0.59
C THR A 59 20.50 -12.23 2.09
N GLY A 60 19.54 -11.67 2.84
CA GLY A 60 19.59 -11.57 4.30
C GLY A 60 20.15 -10.25 4.84
N GLY A 61 20.36 -9.27 3.98
CA GLY A 61 20.76 -7.93 4.39
C GLY A 61 19.69 -7.23 5.22
N VAL A 62 20.12 -6.40 6.16
CA VAL A 62 19.24 -5.64 7.04
C VAL A 62 19.19 -4.18 6.59
N SER A 63 17.96 -3.68 6.37
CA SER A 63 17.75 -2.29 6.01
C SER A 63 17.99 -1.35 7.20
N LYS A 64 18.69 -0.24 6.96
CA LYS A 64 18.86 0.87 7.94
C LYS A 64 17.67 1.83 7.96
N LYS A 65 16.50 1.44 7.50
CA LYS A 65 15.32 2.31 7.50
C LYS A 65 14.98 2.75 8.93
N GLU A 66 14.80 4.05 9.09
CA GLU A 66 14.34 4.63 10.34
C GLU A 66 12.85 4.35 10.55
N LYS A 67 12.46 4.31 11.83
CA LYS A 67 11.05 4.20 12.20
C LYS A 67 10.31 5.49 11.85
N PRO A 68 9.04 5.39 11.44
CA PRO A 68 8.24 6.58 11.23
C PRO A 68 8.06 7.35 12.54
N ASN A 69 8.18 8.67 12.49
CA ASN A 69 7.81 9.53 13.60
C ASN A 69 6.28 9.53 13.81
N LEU A 70 5.80 10.11 14.90
CA LEU A 70 4.37 10.14 15.25
C LEU A 70 3.49 10.67 14.11
N ARG A 71 3.92 11.74 13.41
CA ARG A 71 3.15 12.30 12.29
C ARG A 71 3.02 11.32 11.13
N LEU A 72 4.12 10.70 10.73
CA LEU A 72 4.13 9.75 9.61
C LEU A 72 3.35 8.48 9.96
N GLN A 73 3.47 8.01 11.22
CA GLN A 73 2.68 6.88 11.70
C GLN A 73 1.18 7.19 11.66
N SER A 74 0.76 8.38 12.10
CA SER A 74 -0.65 8.79 12.03
C SER A 74 -1.19 8.82 10.59
N ILE A 75 -0.36 9.22 9.62
CA ILE A 75 -0.73 9.20 8.20
C ILE A 75 -0.96 7.75 7.72
N PHE A 76 -0.13 6.80 8.15
CA PHE A 76 -0.28 5.38 7.81
C PHE A 76 -1.52 4.78 8.48
N ASP A 77 -1.72 5.01 9.76
CA ASP A 77 -2.85 4.48 10.52
C ASP A 77 -4.20 4.99 9.95
N GLU A 78 -4.27 6.26 9.54
CA GLU A 78 -5.43 6.81 8.84
C GLU A 78 -5.63 6.12 7.47
N GLY A 79 -4.55 5.85 6.73
CA GLY A 79 -4.62 5.07 5.48
C GLY A 79 -5.23 3.69 5.72
N HIS A 80 -4.74 2.95 6.72
CA HIS A 80 -5.27 1.64 7.08
C HIS A 80 -6.76 1.71 7.49
N ALA A 81 -7.16 2.73 8.24
CA ALA A 81 -8.56 2.92 8.63
C ALA A 81 -9.48 3.12 7.41
N ILE A 82 -9.02 3.85 6.38
CA ILE A 82 -9.73 4.02 5.12
C ILE A 82 -9.88 2.68 4.39
N HIS A 83 -8.81 1.89 4.28
CA HIS A 83 -8.87 0.55 3.66
C HIS A 83 -9.89 -0.33 4.38
N HIS A 84 -9.81 -0.45 5.70
CA HIS A 84 -10.75 -1.23 6.50
C HIS A 84 -12.21 -0.77 6.33
N LYS A 85 -12.44 0.54 6.25
CA LYS A 85 -13.78 1.09 6.02
C LYS A 85 -14.37 0.57 4.70
N TRP A 86 -13.65 0.69 3.59
CA TRP A 86 -14.12 0.23 2.28
C TRP A 86 -14.26 -1.29 2.22
N GLN A 87 -13.31 -2.04 2.76
CA GLN A 87 -13.35 -3.50 2.83
C GLN A 87 -14.57 -3.97 3.65
N ASN A 88 -14.87 -3.32 4.78
CA ASN A 88 -16.07 -3.63 5.57
C ASN A 88 -17.35 -3.38 4.81
N TRP A 89 -17.47 -2.27 4.10
CA TRP A 89 -18.65 -1.99 3.29
C TRP A 89 -18.86 -3.03 2.19
N PHE A 90 -17.82 -3.43 1.47
CA PHE A 90 -17.94 -4.50 0.48
C PHE A 90 -18.27 -5.86 1.10
N HIS A 91 -17.78 -6.11 2.31
CA HIS A 91 -18.16 -7.31 3.06
C HIS A 91 -19.63 -7.27 3.47
N GLU A 92 -20.13 -6.17 4.01
CA GLU A 92 -21.54 -5.97 4.38
C GLU A 92 -22.48 -6.08 3.17
N MET A 93 -22.03 -5.61 1.99
CA MET A 93 -22.76 -5.76 0.72
C MET A 93 -22.79 -7.21 0.20
N GLY A 94 -21.96 -8.11 0.76
CA GLY A 94 -21.88 -9.50 0.32
C GLY A 94 -21.00 -9.73 -0.91
N ASN A 95 -20.13 -8.79 -1.28
CA ASN A 95 -19.40 -8.80 -2.55
C ASN A 95 -17.87 -8.97 -2.44
N LEU A 96 -17.31 -8.97 -1.21
CA LEU A 96 -15.87 -9.09 -1.01
C LEU A 96 -15.44 -10.57 -1.01
N TYR A 97 -14.69 -10.97 -2.02
CA TYR A 97 -14.11 -12.30 -2.10
C TYR A 97 -12.68 -12.32 -1.57
N GLY A 98 -12.37 -13.32 -0.78
CA GLY A 98 -11.05 -13.57 -0.26
C GLY A 98 -11.02 -14.55 0.90
N ARG A 99 -9.95 -14.51 1.67
CA ARG A 99 -9.81 -15.29 2.89
C ARG A 99 -10.38 -14.52 4.07
N PHE A 100 -11.15 -15.21 4.90
CA PHE A 100 -11.69 -14.67 6.15
C PHE A 100 -11.26 -15.54 7.31
N GLU A 101 -10.90 -14.92 8.41
CA GLU A 101 -10.48 -15.60 9.64
C GLU A 101 -11.47 -15.30 10.77
N CYS A 102 -11.92 -16.35 11.45
CA CYS A 102 -12.79 -16.20 12.62
C CYS A 102 -12.00 -15.63 13.81
N LYS A 103 -12.49 -14.53 14.38
CA LYS A 103 -11.85 -13.91 15.56
C LYS A 103 -11.95 -14.74 16.83
N HIS A 104 -12.80 -15.78 16.87
CA HIS A 104 -12.98 -16.63 18.03
C HIS A 104 -12.11 -17.89 17.98
N CYS A 105 -12.20 -18.68 16.90
CA CYS A 105 -11.51 -19.97 16.80
C CYS A 105 -10.37 -20.00 15.78
N HIS A 106 -10.08 -18.88 15.11
CA HIS A 106 -9.03 -18.72 14.08
C HIS A 106 -9.18 -19.63 12.85
N THR A 107 -10.32 -20.31 12.70
CA THR A 107 -10.62 -21.04 11.46
C THR A 107 -10.70 -20.06 10.29
N SER A 108 -10.01 -20.40 9.19
CA SER A 108 -10.04 -19.62 7.96
C SER A 108 -10.93 -20.27 6.92
N VAL A 109 -11.66 -19.45 6.17
CA VAL A 109 -12.47 -19.85 5.02
C VAL A 109 -12.18 -18.90 3.85
N THR A 110 -12.16 -19.43 2.64
CA THR A 110 -12.08 -18.63 1.42
C THR A 110 -13.45 -18.61 0.75
N GLY A 111 -13.97 -17.43 0.47
CA GLY A 111 -15.29 -17.27 -0.14
C GLY A 111 -15.68 -15.81 -0.30
N THR A 112 -16.93 -15.59 -0.73
CA THR A 112 -17.48 -14.25 -0.89
C THR A 112 -18.25 -13.87 0.36
N SER A 113 -17.69 -12.96 1.15
CA SER A 113 -18.32 -12.35 2.33
C SER A 113 -19.00 -13.34 3.28
N PRO A 114 -18.31 -14.37 3.78
CA PRO A 114 -18.91 -15.30 4.73
C PRO A 114 -19.30 -14.57 6.02
N THR A 115 -20.54 -14.78 6.48
CA THR A 115 -21.11 -14.10 7.66
C THR A 115 -21.02 -14.93 8.93
N VAL A 116 -20.74 -16.24 8.82
CA VAL A 116 -20.69 -17.19 9.94
C VAL A 116 -19.51 -18.11 9.79
N CYS A 117 -18.81 -18.35 10.88
CA CYS A 117 -17.74 -19.32 10.93
C CYS A 117 -18.28 -20.76 10.93
N GLU A 118 -17.90 -21.55 9.95
CA GLU A 118 -18.31 -22.96 9.86
C GLU A 118 -17.77 -23.84 11.02
N GLY A 119 -16.66 -23.41 11.64
CA GLY A 119 -16.01 -24.15 12.74
C GLY A 119 -16.67 -23.95 14.09
N CYS A 120 -17.22 -22.75 14.41
CA CYS A 120 -17.75 -22.45 15.74
C CYS A 120 -19.04 -21.65 15.77
N GLY A 121 -19.60 -21.25 14.61
CA GLY A 121 -20.82 -20.47 14.53
C GLY A 121 -20.68 -18.98 14.88
N ASP A 122 -19.47 -18.49 15.19
CA ASP A 122 -19.24 -17.06 15.48
C ASP A 122 -19.41 -16.21 14.19
N THR A 123 -19.95 -15.01 14.33
CA THR A 123 -20.19 -14.09 13.20
C THR A 123 -19.07 -13.08 12.97
N ARG A 124 -18.05 -13.06 13.85
CA ARG A 124 -16.93 -12.13 13.75
C ARG A 124 -15.87 -12.67 12.81
N MET A 125 -16.10 -12.48 11.52
CA MET A 125 -15.16 -12.84 10.45
C MET A 125 -14.30 -11.62 10.10
N GLU A 126 -12.99 -11.80 10.08
CA GLU A 126 -12.02 -10.76 9.68
C GLU A 126 -11.48 -11.07 8.29
N TYR A 127 -11.64 -10.11 7.38
CA TYR A 127 -11.09 -10.19 6.04
C TYR A 127 -9.56 -10.18 6.06
N LYS A 128 -8.98 -11.04 5.25
CA LYS A 128 -7.54 -11.03 4.94
C LYS A 128 -7.39 -10.81 3.43
N GLU A 129 -6.58 -9.83 3.08
CA GLU A 129 -6.34 -9.47 1.69
C GLU A 129 -5.87 -10.66 0.85
N VAL A 130 -6.25 -10.66 -0.43
CA VAL A 130 -5.84 -11.73 -1.35
C VAL A 130 -4.37 -11.55 -1.68
N THR A 131 -3.58 -12.54 -1.31
CA THR A 131 -2.14 -12.57 -1.63
C THR A 131 -1.96 -13.04 -3.06
N LEU A 132 -1.25 -12.26 -3.85
CA LEU A 132 -0.89 -12.55 -5.24
C LEU A 132 0.63 -12.79 -5.30
N VAL A 133 1.03 -13.95 -5.86
CA VAL A 133 2.43 -14.36 -5.87
C VAL A 133 2.90 -14.82 -7.26
N ASP A 134 4.19 -14.66 -7.50
CA ASP A 134 4.94 -15.35 -8.54
C ASP A 134 6.17 -15.97 -7.88
N ASP A 135 6.12 -17.27 -7.64
CA ASP A 135 7.18 -18.00 -6.93
C ASP A 135 8.49 -17.99 -7.72
N LYS A 136 8.43 -18.03 -9.06
CA LYS A 136 9.61 -18.02 -9.93
C LYS A 136 10.37 -16.72 -9.83
N LEU A 137 9.66 -15.60 -9.78
CA LEU A 137 10.23 -14.26 -9.66
C LEU A 137 10.28 -13.77 -8.22
N ARG A 138 9.83 -14.59 -7.27
CA ARG A 138 9.72 -14.24 -5.85
C ARG A 138 9.04 -12.89 -5.66
N ILE A 139 7.93 -12.67 -6.37
CA ILE A 139 7.11 -11.47 -6.21
C ILE A 139 5.92 -11.84 -5.32
N ALA A 140 5.63 -10.99 -4.33
CA ALA A 140 4.43 -11.12 -3.51
C ALA A 140 3.81 -9.76 -3.23
N GLY A 141 2.50 -9.67 -3.36
CA GLY A 141 1.70 -8.50 -3.06
C GLY A 141 0.32 -8.87 -2.58
N HIS A 142 -0.41 -7.88 -2.08
CA HIS A 142 -1.77 -8.04 -1.61
C HIS A 142 -2.62 -7.01 -2.33
N THR A 143 -3.71 -7.47 -2.95
CA THR A 143 -4.75 -6.55 -3.44
C THR A 143 -5.72 -6.26 -2.31
N ASP A 144 -6.21 -5.02 -2.25
CA ASP A 144 -7.11 -4.59 -1.17
C ASP A 144 -8.44 -5.36 -1.19
N GLY A 145 -8.83 -5.91 -2.35
CA GLY A 145 -9.97 -6.78 -2.45
C GLY A 145 -10.17 -7.35 -3.84
N TRP A 146 -11.03 -8.36 -3.90
CA TRP A 146 -11.59 -8.91 -5.12
C TRP A 146 -13.11 -8.84 -5.00
N ILE A 147 -13.75 -8.06 -5.85
CA ILE A 147 -15.19 -7.82 -5.83
C ILE A 147 -15.87 -8.78 -6.80
N LYS A 148 -16.90 -9.48 -6.32
CA LYS A 148 -17.73 -10.41 -7.09
C LYS A 148 -19.19 -10.01 -7.04
N GLY A 149 -19.90 -10.22 -8.14
CA GLY A 149 -21.34 -10.03 -8.21
C GLY A 149 -21.82 -8.59 -8.38
N ILE A 150 -20.92 -7.65 -8.67
CA ILE A 150 -21.24 -6.27 -9.06
C ILE A 150 -20.61 -6.01 -10.43
N GLY A 151 -21.39 -6.04 -11.49
CA GLY A 151 -20.87 -5.95 -12.85
C GLY A 151 -19.91 -7.10 -13.17
N ASN A 152 -18.78 -6.79 -13.80
CA ASN A 152 -17.69 -7.75 -13.97
C ASN A 152 -16.93 -7.92 -12.65
N ASP A 153 -16.43 -9.11 -12.39
CA ASP A 153 -15.51 -9.33 -11.27
C ASP A 153 -14.26 -8.47 -11.46
N CYS A 154 -13.83 -7.78 -10.41
CA CYS A 154 -12.68 -6.88 -10.47
C CYS A 154 -11.83 -6.97 -9.21
N LEU A 155 -10.53 -6.69 -9.35
CA LEU A 155 -9.70 -6.33 -8.20
C LEU A 155 -10.02 -4.91 -7.76
N ILE A 156 -9.76 -4.59 -6.50
CA ILE A 156 -9.80 -3.20 -6.02
C ILE A 156 -8.46 -2.79 -5.42
N GLU A 157 -8.17 -1.52 -5.58
CA GLU A 157 -7.01 -0.86 -4.98
C GLU A 157 -7.46 0.46 -4.35
N ILE A 158 -7.43 0.53 -3.04
CA ILE A 158 -7.88 1.67 -2.27
C ILE A 158 -6.70 2.61 -2.00
N LYS A 159 -6.86 3.88 -2.30
CA LYS A 159 -5.80 4.88 -2.12
C LYS A 159 -6.31 6.07 -1.31
N SER A 160 -5.77 6.23 -0.11
CA SER A 160 -5.97 7.43 0.68
C SER A 160 -5.07 8.57 0.16
N VAL A 161 -5.70 9.62 -0.39
CA VAL A 161 -5.00 10.75 -1.02
C VAL A 161 -4.93 11.92 -0.05
N GLY A 162 -3.75 12.51 0.09
CA GLY A 162 -3.52 13.70 0.90
C GLY A 162 -2.52 14.63 0.22
N ALA A 163 -2.22 15.77 0.82
CA ALA A 163 -1.25 16.73 0.28
C ALA A 163 0.13 16.11 -0.01
N GLY A 164 0.55 15.12 0.81
CA GLY A 164 1.79 14.37 0.58
C GLY A 164 1.74 13.54 -0.69
N THR A 165 0.60 12.90 -0.98
CA THR A 165 0.39 12.10 -2.20
C THR A 165 0.55 12.98 -3.44
N PHE A 166 -0.08 14.15 -3.47
CA PHE A 166 0.06 15.07 -4.62
C PHE A 166 1.51 15.52 -4.82
N ARG A 167 2.21 15.89 -3.75
CA ARG A 167 3.62 16.33 -3.86
C ARG A 167 4.53 15.26 -4.46
N TYR A 168 4.21 14.00 -4.27
CA TYR A 168 5.01 12.88 -4.74
C TYR A 168 4.55 12.35 -6.10
N GLU A 169 3.24 12.16 -6.29
CA GLU A 169 2.67 11.49 -7.47
C GLU A 169 2.32 12.47 -8.62
N ALA A 170 1.91 13.68 -8.29
CA ALA A 170 1.40 14.65 -9.26
C ALA A 170 1.57 16.09 -8.76
N PRO A 171 2.81 16.57 -8.55
CA PRO A 171 3.07 17.93 -8.07
C PRO A 171 2.50 19.00 -9.00
N GLU A 172 2.42 18.72 -10.30
CA GLU A 172 1.81 19.60 -11.31
C GLU A 172 0.34 19.89 -11.01
N LEU A 173 -0.43 18.90 -10.54
CA LEU A 173 -1.83 19.15 -10.19
C LEU A 173 -2.00 20.11 -9.00
N LEU A 174 -1.05 20.15 -8.07
CA LEU A 174 -1.06 21.16 -7.02
C LEU A 174 -0.71 22.54 -7.55
N LEU A 175 0.29 22.64 -8.42
CA LEU A 175 0.72 23.91 -9.02
C LEU A 175 -0.39 24.50 -9.89
N ASP A 176 -1.01 23.69 -10.74
CA ASP A 176 -2.09 24.09 -11.64
C ASP A 176 -3.38 24.51 -10.90
N ASN A 177 -3.49 24.16 -9.63
CA ASN A 177 -4.63 24.49 -8.76
C ASN A 177 -4.24 25.39 -7.56
N ASP A 178 -3.19 26.20 -7.68
CA ASP A 178 -2.75 27.17 -6.66
C ASP A 178 -2.49 26.55 -5.27
N GLY A 179 -2.13 25.28 -5.21
CA GLY A 179 -1.93 24.53 -3.98
C GLY A 179 -3.21 24.04 -3.29
N ASP A 180 -4.37 24.28 -3.88
CA ASP A 180 -5.67 23.84 -3.37
C ASP A 180 -5.85 22.34 -3.62
N ILE A 181 -5.79 21.55 -2.54
CA ILE A 181 -5.89 20.08 -2.61
C ILE A 181 -7.27 19.59 -3.06
N PHE A 182 -8.34 20.34 -2.82
CA PHE A 182 -9.69 19.98 -3.22
C PHE A 182 -9.85 20.15 -4.74
N LYS A 183 -9.38 21.26 -5.28
CA LYS A 183 -9.36 21.47 -6.74
C LYS A 183 -8.44 20.47 -7.42
N ALA A 184 -7.24 20.23 -6.86
CA ALA A 184 -6.31 19.25 -7.39
C ALA A 184 -6.93 17.85 -7.40
N PHE A 185 -7.63 17.44 -6.33
CA PHE A 185 -8.33 16.15 -6.28
C PHE A 185 -9.43 16.07 -7.34
N ASN A 186 -10.23 17.10 -7.49
CA ASN A 186 -11.27 17.18 -8.53
C ASN A 186 -10.70 17.10 -9.94
N SER A 187 -9.46 17.56 -10.17
CA SER A 187 -8.77 17.54 -11.45
C SER A 187 -8.18 16.18 -11.82
N ILE A 188 -8.12 15.20 -10.92
CA ILE A 188 -7.62 13.86 -11.23
C ILE A 188 -8.56 13.19 -12.25
N LYS A 189 -8.03 12.82 -13.42
CA LYS A 189 -8.78 12.18 -14.52
C LYS A 189 -8.49 10.68 -14.69
N ARG A 190 -7.41 10.18 -14.06
CA ARG A 190 -6.93 8.80 -14.15
C ARG A 190 -6.11 8.45 -12.90
N PRO A 191 -5.89 7.17 -12.59
CA PRO A 191 -5.00 6.79 -11.50
C PRO A 191 -3.60 7.39 -11.69
N PHE A 192 -2.93 7.70 -10.59
CA PHE A 192 -1.52 8.09 -10.65
C PHE A 192 -0.68 6.96 -11.24
N ARG A 193 0.43 7.34 -11.89
CA ARG A 193 1.25 6.39 -12.65
C ARG A 193 1.73 5.21 -11.81
N SER A 194 2.21 5.45 -10.60
CA SER A 194 2.68 4.38 -9.70
C SER A 194 1.55 3.43 -9.32
N HIS A 195 0.37 3.96 -8.99
CA HIS A 195 -0.81 3.16 -8.65
C HIS A 195 -1.27 2.32 -9.85
N LEU A 196 -1.30 2.93 -11.05
CA LEU A 196 -1.65 2.21 -12.28
C LEU A 196 -0.71 1.01 -12.52
N LEU A 197 0.60 1.22 -12.41
CA LEU A 197 1.59 0.15 -12.60
C LEU A 197 1.45 -0.94 -11.54
N GLN A 198 1.19 -0.59 -10.29
CA GLN A 198 0.93 -1.54 -9.21
C GLN A 198 -0.31 -2.39 -9.52
N GLY A 199 -1.41 -1.76 -9.93
CA GLY A 199 -2.63 -2.45 -10.30
C GLY A 199 -2.46 -3.39 -11.49
N GLN A 200 -1.71 -2.98 -12.51
CA GLN A 200 -1.40 -3.84 -13.66
C GLN A 200 -0.57 -5.06 -13.23
N MET A 201 0.38 -4.90 -12.32
CA MET A 201 1.10 -6.05 -11.74
C MET A 201 0.16 -7.00 -11.00
N TYR A 202 -0.82 -6.49 -10.26
CA TYR A 202 -1.79 -7.34 -9.56
C TYR A 202 -2.66 -8.12 -10.55
N LEU A 203 -3.10 -7.50 -11.64
CA LEU A 203 -3.86 -8.19 -12.69
C LEU A 203 -3.04 -9.32 -13.34
N GLU A 204 -1.77 -9.06 -13.66
CA GLU A 204 -0.87 -10.08 -14.20
C GLU A 204 -0.60 -11.22 -13.21
N LEU A 205 -0.29 -10.89 -11.95
CA LEU A 205 -0.10 -11.91 -10.90
C LEU A 205 -1.38 -12.72 -10.68
N GLY A 206 -2.54 -12.09 -10.68
CA GLY A 206 -3.84 -12.75 -10.61
C GLY A 206 -4.05 -13.70 -11.78
N LYS A 207 -3.75 -13.26 -13.02
CA LYS A 207 -3.84 -14.09 -14.22
C LYS A 207 -2.92 -15.31 -14.17
N ARG A 208 -1.70 -15.16 -13.66
CA ARG A 208 -0.76 -16.28 -13.47
C ARG A 208 -1.24 -17.28 -12.43
N MET A 209 -1.87 -16.82 -11.34
CA MET A 209 -2.33 -17.68 -10.26
C MET A 209 -3.66 -18.37 -10.54
N PHE A 210 -4.63 -17.65 -11.10
CA PHE A 210 -6.01 -18.11 -11.23
C PHE A 210 -6.45 -18.36 -12.68
N GLY A 211 -5.58 -18.13 -13.66
CA GLY A 211 -5.88 -18.36 -15.06
C GLY A 211 -7.07 -17.50 -15.53
N ASP A 212 -8.06 -18.17 -16.12
CA ASP A 212 -9.23 -17.50 -16.69
C ASP A 212 -10.27 -17.08 -15.64
N GLU A 213 -10.13 -17.53 -14.39
CA GLU A 213 -10.95 -17.07 -13.26
C GLU A 213 -10.51 -15.72 -12.71
N ALA A 214 -9.28 -15.27 -13.04
CA ALA A 214 -8.77 -14.00 -12.59
C ALA A 214 -9.55 -12.83 -13.20
N PRO A 215 -9.84 -11.76 -12.42
CA PRO A 215 -10.36 -10.54 -12.99
C PRO A 215 -9.41 -9.94 -14.01
N ASN A 216 -9.97 -9.39 -15.09
CA ASN A 216 -9.21 -8.68 -16.13
C ASN A 216 -9.27 -7.16 -16.00
N GLU A 217 -9.85 -6.68 -14.91
CA GLU A 217 -9.92 -5.26 -14.59
C GLU A 217 -9.70 -5.00 -13.10
N ILE A 218 -9.23 -3.80 -12.80
CA ILE A 218 -9.03 -3.31 -11.45
C ILE A 218 -9.71 -1.95 -11.28
N VAL A 219 -10.36 -1.76 -10.15
CA VAL A 219 -11.00 -0.50 -9.76
C VAL A 219 -10.14 0.19 -8.71
N PHE A 220 -9.69 1.40 -9.01
CA PHE A 220 -9.01 2.26 -8.05
C PHE A 220 -10.03 3.13 -7.34
N LEU A 221 -10.08 3.01 -6.01
CA LEU A 221 -10.90 3.84 -5.15
C LEU A 221 -10.00 4.86 -4.44
N TYR A 222 -10.10 6.12 -4.88
CA TYR A 222 -9.38 7.22 -4.25
C TYR A 222 -10.26 7.93 -3.24
N GLU A 223 -9.76 8.12 -2.02
CA GLU A 223 -10.42 8.91 -1.00
C GLU A 223 -9.51 10.05 -0.54
N LEU A 224 -10.02 11.28 -0.63
CA LEU A 224 -9.32 12.46 -0.13
C LEU A 224 -9.44 12.52 1.40
N LYS A 225 -8.33 12.46 2.11
CA LYS A 225 -8.29 12.46 3.59
C LYS A 225 -8.92 13.69 4.22
N ALA A 226 -8.92 14.82 3.51
CA ALA A 226 -9.34 16.11 4.07
C ALA A 226 -10.85 16.25 4.25
N ASP A 227 -11.66 15.64 3.38
CA ASP A 227 -13.13 15.78 3.37
C ASP A 227 -13.87 14.50 3.00
N GLN A 228 -13.15 13.38 2.84
CA GLN A 228 -13.66 12.08 2.44
C GLN A 228 -14.34 12.05 1.06
N SER A 229 -14.06 13.03 0.20
CA SER A 229 -14.42 12.98 -1.22
C SER A 229 -13.77 11.77 -1.87
N TYR A 230 -14.44 11.16 -2.84
CA TYR A 230 -13.93 9.95 -3.48
C TYR A 230 -14.00 10.02 -5.00
N LYS A 231 -13.16 9.23 -5.64
CA LYS A 231 -13.16 8.96 -7.08
C LYS A 231 -12.93 7.49 -7.35
N GLU A 232 -13.49 7.04 -8.45
CA GLU A 232 -13.36 5.69 -8.94
C GLU A 232 -12.79 5.70 -10.37
N PHE A 233 -11.87 4.77 -10.65
CA PHE A 233 -11.29 4.58 -11.98
C PHE A 233 -11.21 3.09 -12.28
N THR A 234 -11.93 2.63 -13.28
CA THR A 234 -11.82 1.25 -13.78
C THR A 234 -10.74 1.18 -14.85
N VAL A 235 -9.82 0.25 -14.70
CA VAL A 235 -8.71 0.02 -15.63
C VAL A 235 -8.66 -1.44 -16.01
N LYS A 236 -8.62 -1.72 -17.32
CA LYS A 236 -8.44 -3.07 -17.85
C LYS A 236 -6.98 -3.49 -17.84
N ALA A 237 -6.76 -4.80 -17.81
CA ALA A 237 -5.42 -5.37 -17.91
C ALA A 237 -4.74 -4.97 -19.22
N ASP A 238 -3.49 -4.54 -19.10
CA ASP A 238 -2.57 -4.27 -20.20
C ASP A 238 -1.24 -4.97 -19.84
N TYR A 239 -1.11 -6.18 -20.32
CA TYR A 239 0.00 -7.05 -19.97
C TYR A 239 1.34 -6.57 -20.58
N GLU A 240 1.33 -5.77 -21.65
CA GLU A 240 2.56 -5.21 -22.24
C GLU A 240 3.25 -4.21 -21.31
N ILE A 241 2.46 -3.49 -20.50
CA ILE A 241 3.00 -2.52 -19.53
C ILE A 241 3.87 -3.22 -18.47
N VAL A 242 3.49 -4.44 -18.06
CA VAL A 242 4.14 -5.13 -16.96
C VAL A 242 5.42 -5.87 -17.34
N ASP A 243 5.62 -6.21 -18.62
CA ASP A 243 6.82 -6.94 -19.07
C ASP A 243 8.11 -6.25 -18.65
N ARG A 244 8.17 -4.91 -18.79
CA ARG A 244 9.33 -4.11 -18.38
C ARG A 244 9.56 -4.15 -16.87
N ILE A 245 8.49 -4.30 -16.10
CA ILE A 245 8.55 -4.35 -14.63
C ILE A 245 9.02 -5.74 -14.20
N PHE A 246 8.48 -6.80 -14.81
CA PHE A 246 8.92 -8.18 -14.57
C PHE A 246 10.39 -8.38 -14.95
N PHE A 247 10.87 -7.74 -16.02
CA PHE A 247 12.28 -7.74 -16.39
C PHE A 247 13.18 -7.22 -15.26
N LYS A 248 12.75 -6.19 -14.50
CA LYS A 248 13.52 -5.70 -13.34
C LYS A 248 13.62 -6.78 -12.25
N ALA A 249 12.52 -7.48 -11.98
CA ALA A 249 12.50 -8.58 -11.02
C ALA A 249 13.43 -9.72 -11.47
N GLU A 250 13.36 -10.13 -12.74
CA GLU A 250 14.23 -11.15 -13.30
C GLU A 250 15.73 -10.83 -13.12
N LYS A 251 16.11 -9.57 -13.29
CA LYS A 251 17.52 -9.14 -13.09
C LYS A 251 17.99 -9.39 -11.65
N VAL A 252 17.12 -9.07 -10.68
CA VAL A 252 17.43 -9.30 -9.27
C VAL A 252 17.49 -10.80 -8.97
N ILE A 253 16.49 -11.57 -9.42
CA ILE A 253 16.42 -13.01 -9.14
C ILE A 253 17.61 -13.76 -9.77
N LYS A 254 17.96 -13.47 -11.03
CA LYS A 254 19.15 -14.05 -11.67
C LYS A 254 20.44 -13.74 -10.90
N ALA A 255 20.56 -12.55 -10.33
CA ALA A 255 21.70 -12.19 -9.49
C ALA A 255 21.71 -12.99 -8.18
N VAL A 256 20.54 -13.16 -7.54
CA VAL A 256 20.39 -13.98 -6.32
C VAL A 256 20.71 -15.44 -6.57
N GLU A 257 20.24 -16.02 -7.68
CA GLU A 257 20.51 -17.41 -8.07
C GLU A 257 22.01 -17.64 -8.42
N ALA A 258 22.63 -16.64 -9.01
CA ALA A 258 24.07 -16.68 -9.32
C ALA A 258 24.97 -16.37 -8.12
N GLU A 259 24.39 -15.97 -6.98
CA GLU A 259 25.10 -15.49 -5.79
C GLU A 259 26.08 -14.33 -6.08
N VAL A 260 25.78 -13.52 -7.10
CA VAL A 260 26.61 -12.38 -7.52
C VAL A 260 25.84 -11.08 -7.33
N MET A 261 26.34 -10.22 -6.46
CA MET A 261 25.75 -8.91 -6.23
C MET A 261 25.84 -8.05 -7.51
N PRO A 262 24.69 -7.57 -8.04
CA PRO A 262 24.71 -6.73 -9.22
C PRO A 262 25.25 -5.33 -8.90
N GLU A 263 25.75 -4.64 -9.92
CA GLU A 263 26.02 -3.22 -9.80
C GLU A 263 24.74 -2.40 -9.66
N CYS A 264 24.88 -1.18 -9.14
CA CYS A 264 23.75 -0.24 -9.08
C CYS A 264 23.32 0.14 -10.50
N ASN A 265 22.04 -0.05 -10.80
CA ASN A 265 21.43 0.25 -12.10
C ASN A 265 20.96 1.71 -12.23
N LEU A 266 21.14 2.51 -11.19
CA LEU A 266 20.77 3.94 -11.16
C LEU A 266 22.01 4.78 -11.47
N ASN A 267 21.77 6.03 -11.90
CA ASN A 267 22.86 6.92 -12.28
C ASN A 267 23.85 7.12 -11.11
N PRO A 268 25.13 6.77 -11.28
CA PRO A 268 26.15 6.93 -10.23
C PRO A 268 26.38 8.39 -9.82
N GLU A 269 26.22 9.35 -10.76
CA GLU A 269 26.46 10.77 -10.52
C GLU A 269 25.43 11.40 -9.59
N GLU A 270 24.19 10.92 -9.61
CA GLU A 270 23.10 11.41 -8.74
C GLU A 270 23.11 10.74 -7.35
N GLY A 271 23.88 9.67 -7.19
CA GLY A 271 23.90 8.86 -5.98
C GLY A 271 22.62 8.05 -5.79
N CYS A 272 22.76 6.77 -5.50
CA CYS A 272 21.61 5.90 -5.21
C CYS A 272 21.26 5.94 -3.72
N LYS A 273 20.13 6.54 -3.36
CA LYS A 273 19.64 6.59 -1.97
C LYS A 273 19.51 5.20 -1.35
N SER A 274 19.11 4.21 -2.14
CA SER A 274 18.96 2.83 -1.67
C SER A 274 20.32 2.17 -1.39
N CYS A 275 21.36 2.44 -2.19
CA CYS A 275 22.70 1.91 -1.92
C CYS A 275 23.29 2.47 -0.62
N ASN A 276 22.94 3.69 -0.23
CA ASN A 276 23.39 4.29 1.04
C ASN A 276 22.78 3.60 2.29
N LEU A 277 21.76 2.75 2.09
CA LEU A 277 21.17 1.93 3.15
C LEU A 277 21.88 0.58 3.32
N ILE A 278 22.81 0.24 2.45
CA ILE A 278 23.69 -0.92 2.60
C ILE A 278 24.83 -0.51 3.56
N PRO A 279 25.15 -1.32 4.58
CA PRO A 279 26.21 -1.03 5.55
C PRO A 279 27.58 -0.79 4.94
#